data_fa48b5ef72c1d64c9551af551d91e35a
#
_entry.id   fa48b5ef72c1d64c9551af551d91e35a
#
_cell.length_a   1.000
_cell.length_b   1.000
_cell.length_c   1.000
_cell.angle_alpha   90.00
_cell.angle_beta   90.00
_cell.angle_gamma   90.00
#
_symmetry.space_group_name_H-M   'P 1'
#
loop_
_entity.id
_entity.type
_entity.pdbx_description
1 polymer ?
#
loop_
_entity_poly.entity_id
_entity_poly.type
_entity_poly.pdbx_seq_one_letter_code
_entity_poly.pdbx_strand_id
1 'polypeptide(L)'
;MKIQRSTGDNGKKRECSDINQGGTAGFRSLRGRRRTALFIYDQKWRKAQKAQRRKMADKKLVEAITSMSEDFAQWYTDVVVKAGLIGYTSVKGCMALKPAGYAIWENIQHELDKRFKETGVENVYLPMFIPESLLEVEKDHVEGFAPEVAWVTHGGSEKLEERLCVRPTSETLFCEHYANIVHSYRDLPKLYNQWVSVVRWEKTTRPFLRSREFLWQEGHTIHA
;
A
#
# COMPACT_ATOMS: atom_id res chain seq x y z
N MET A 1 -24.33 -35.48 2.12
CA MET A 1 -25.49 -34.72 2.62
C MET A 1 -25.97 -33.84 1.46
N LYS A 2 -27.12 -34.22 0.88
CA LYS A 2 -27.68 -33.58 -0.33
C LYS A 2 -28.46 -32.33 0.09
N ILE A 3 -28.17 -31.19 -0.54
CA ILE A 3 -29.00 -29.99 -0.40
C ILE A 3 -29.84 -29.86 -1.65
N GLN A 4 -31.17 -29.93 -1.45
CA GLN A 4 -32.21 -29.78 -2.45
C GLN A 4 -32.36 -28.32 -2.88
N ARG A 5 -32.54 -28.14 -4.19
CA ARG A 5 -33.04 -26.89 -4.81
C ARG A 5 -34.56 -26.86 -4.71
N SER A 6 -35.13 -25.76 -4.26
CA SER A 6 -36.55 -25.46 -4.43
C SER A 6 -36.68 -24.32 -5.44
N THR A 7 -37.37 -24.65 -6.53
CA THR A 7 -37.92 -23.72 -7.52
C THR A 7 -39.28 -23.24 -7.03
N GLY A 8 -39.52 -21.93 -7.13
CA GLY A 8 -40.84 -21.33 -6.88
C GLY A 8 -41.08 -20.18 -7.87
N ASP A 9 -41.78 -20.52 -8.91
CA ASP A 9 -42.36 -19.65 -9.91
C ASP A 9 -43.59 -18.91 -9.32
N ASN A 10 -43.75 -17.61 -9.59
CA ASN A 10 -45.06 -17.00 -9.76
C ASN A 10 -44.95 -15.60 -10.40
N GLY A 11 -45.42 -15.56 -11.63
CA GLY A 11 -45.59 -14.36 -12.42
C GLY A 11 -46.67 -13.42 -11.90
N LYS A 12 -46.50 -12.14 -12.14
CA LYS A 12 -47.59 -11.16 -12.36
C LYS A 12 -47.10 -10.10 -13.34
N LYS A 13 -47.61 -10.24 -14.56
CA LYS A 13 -47.70 -9.17 -15.55
C LYS A 13 -48.57 -8.04 -14.97
N ARG A 14 -48.07 -6.83 -15.01
CA ARG A 14 -48.90 -5.61 -14.97
C ARG A 14 -48.62 -4.83 -16.22
N GLU A 15 -49.63 -4.78 -17.07
CA GLU A 15 -49.78 -3.81 -18.13
C GLU A 15 -49.83 -2.39 -17.50
N CYS A 16 -49.13 -1.46 -18.07
CA CYS A 16 -49.36 -0.05 -17.83
C CYS A 16 -49.45 0.64 -19.20
N SER A 17 -50.63 1.09 -19.47
CA SER A 17 -51.07 1.88 -20.59
C SER A 17 -50.38 3.26 -20.65
N ASP A 18 -50.26 3.70 -21.86
CA ASP A 18 -49.84 5.00 -22.36
C ASP A 18 -50.19 6.24 -21.54
N ILE A 19 -49.20 7.08 -21.27
CA ILE A 19 -49.33 8.51 -21.23
C ILE A 19 -48.19 9.11 -22.04
N ASN A 20 -48.52 9.54 -23.24
CA ASN A 20 -47.69 10.32 -24.15
C ASN A 20 -47.92 11.79 -23.80
N GLN A 21 -46.87 12.58 -23.63
CA GLN A 21 -46.60 13.90 -24.13
C GLN A 21 -45.67 14.71 -23.23
N GLY A 22 -44.61 15.25 -23.86
CA GLY A 22 -43.96 16.49 -23.45
C GLY A 22 -42.54 16.34 -22.83
N GLY A 23 -41.52 16.65 -23.62
CA GLY A 23 -40.22 17.05 -23.08
C GLY A 23 -38.96 16.38 -23.63
N THR A 24 -38.77 16.35 -24.95
CA THR A 24 -37.57 15.77 -25.58
C THR A 24 -36.41 16.76 -25.86
N ALA A 25 -36.33 17.90 -25.17
CA ALA A 25 -35.27 18.89 -25.44
C ALA A 25 -34.09 18.87 -24.44
N GLY A 26 -34.21 18.26 -23.25
CA GLY A 26 -33.20 18.34 -22.19
C GLY A 26 -32.15 17.22 -22.17
N PHE A 27 -32.43 16.04 -22.68
CA PHE A 27 -31.60 14.86 -22.46
C PHE A 27 -30.47 14.65 -23.48
N ARG A 28 -30.51 15.29 -24.63
CA ARG A 28 -29.42 15.22 -25.66
C ARG A 28 -28.14 15.97 -25.28
N SER A 29 -28.25 17.01 -24.47
CA SER A 29 -27.11 17.88 -24.11
C SER A 29 -26.13 17.25 -23.09
N LEU A 30 -26.62 16.41 -22.20
CA LEU A 30 -25.79 15.83 -21.14
C LEU A 30 -24.95 14.62 -21.60
N ARG A 31 -25.43 13.84 -22.55
CA ARG A 31 -24.66 12.71 -23.13
C ARG A 31 -23.52 13.20 -24.03
N GLY A 32 -23.69 14.29 -24.73
CA GLY A 32 -22.64 14.91 -25.55
C GLY A 32 -21.49 15.47 -24.72
N ARG A 33 -21.81 16.19 -23.65
CA ARG A 33 -20.78 16.78 -22.74
C ARG A 33 -19.94 15.74 -22.00
N ARG A 34 -20.53 14.63 -21.55
CA ARG A 34 -19.79 13.55 -20.90
C ARG A 34 -18.85 12.83 -21.87
N ARG A 35 -19.26 12.59 -23.12
CA ARG A 35 -18.38 11.97 -24.13
C ARG A 35 -17.22 12.91 -24.53
N THR A 36 -17.47 14.20 -24.64
CA THR A 36 -16.43 15.18 -24.94
C THR A 36 -15.43 15.33 -23.78
N ALA A 37 -15.91 15.34 -22.53
CA ALA A 37 -15.04 15.41 -21.35
C ALA A 37 -14.16 14.16 -21.21
N LEU A 38 -14.70 12.95 -21.42
CA LEU A 38 -13.93 11.70 -21.41
C LEU A 38 -12.88 11.66 -22.53
N PHE A 39 -13.26 12.14 -23.73
CA PHE A 39 -12.35 12.20 -24.87
C PHE A 39 -11.20 13.19 -24.62
N ILE A 40 -11.50 14.36 -24.06
CA ILE A 40 -10.47 15.37 -23.68
C ILE A 40 -9.55 14.82 -22.58
N TYR A 41 -10.09 14.09 -21.60
CA TYR A 41 -9.31 13.46 -20.53
C TYR A 41 -8.37 12.39 -21.10
N ASP A 42 -8.86 11.53 -22.00
CA ASP A 42 -8.05 10.50 -22.68
C ASP A 42 -6.94 11.13 -23.55
N GLN A 43 -7.23 12.19 -24.28
CA GLN A 43 -6.24 12.93 -25.08
C GLN A 43 -5.15 13.58 -24.20
N LYS A 44 -5.53 14.20 -23.09
CA LYS A 44 -4.58 14.80 -22.14
C LYS A 44 -3.70 13.72 -21.50
N TRP A 45 -4.31 12.60 -21.10
CA TRP A 45 -3.61 11.46 -20.51
C TRP A 45 -2.61 10.84 -21.51
N ARG A 46 -3.00 10.60 -22.75
CA ARG A 46 -2.12 10.11 -23.82
C ARG A 46 -0.97 11.08 -24.14
N LYS A 47 -1.25 12.39 -24.15
CA LYS A 47 -0.20 13.40 -24.30
C LYS A 47 0.78 13.40 -23.12
N ALA A 48 0.29 13.31 -21.90
CA ALA A 48 1.12 13.21 -20.70
C ALA A 48 1.99 11.94 -20.72
N GLN A 49 1.42 10.78 -21.06
CA GLN A 49 2.18 9.53 -21.21
C GLN A 49 3.23 9.64 -22.34
N LYS A 50 2.88 10.24 -23.47
CA LYS A 50 3.84 10.44 -24.58
C LYS A 50 4.98 11.37 -24.20
N ALA A 51 4.68 12.44 -23.45
CA ALA A 51 5.69 13.36 -22.92
C ALA A 51 6.60 12.67 -21.87
N GLN A 52 6.00 11.84 -21.01
CA GLN A 52 6.74 11.06 -20.03
C GLN A 52 7.63 9.98 -20.69
N ARG A 53 7.11 9.30 -21.71
CA ARG A 53 7.91 8.35 -22.53
C ARG A 53 9.05 9.07 -23.28
N ARG A 54 8.83 10.30 -23.82
CA ARG A 54 9.91 11.10 -24.40
C ARG A 54 10.95 11.49 -23.39
N LYS A 55 10.57 11.99 -22.21
CA LYS A 55 11.51 12.31 -21.12
C LYS A 55 12.28 11.08 -20.63
N MET A 56 11.70 9.88 -20.71
CA MET A 56 12.38 8.63 -20.39
C MET A 56 13.30 8.17 -21.54
N ALA A 57 12.96 8.45 -22.80
CA ALA A 57 13.80 8.12 -23.97
C ALA A 57 15.00 9.08 -24.13
N ASP A 58 14.82 10.36 -23.74
CA ASP A 58 15.90 11.37 -23.74
C ASP A 58 16.87 11.22 -22.54
N LYS A 59 16.51 10.43 -21.54
CA LYS A 59 17.48 9.97 -20.53
C LYS A 59 18.35 8.92 -21.21
N LYS A 60 19.59 9.31 -21.61
CA LYS A 60 20.63 8.37 -22.02
C LYS A 60 20.53 7.15 -21.09
N LEU A 61 20.14 6.01 -21.67
CA LEU A 61 20.31 4.73 -21.00
C LEU A 61 21.74 4.68 -20.55
N VAL A 62 21.98 4.51 -19.28
CA VAL A 62 23.34 4.32 -18.76
C VAL A 62 23.86 3.05 -19.40
N GLU A 63 24.63 3.18 -20.47
CA GLU A 63 25.12 2.04 -21.26
C GLU A 63 26.17 1.23 -20.49
N ALA A 64 26.84 1.88 -19.54
CA ALA A 64 27.82 1.27 -18.67
C ALA A 64 27.37 1.28 -17.21
N ILE A 65 27.70 0.22 -16.49
CA ILE A 65 27.58 0.13 -15.04
C ILE A 65 28.86 0.67 -14.44
N THR A 66 28.77 1.52 -13.43
CA THR A 66 29.91 1.99 -12.65
C THR A 66 30.70 0.79 -12.11
N SER A 67 32.01 0.85 -12.12
CA SER A 67 32.84 -0.24 -11.56
C SER A 67 32.62 -0.37 -10.06
N MET A 68 32.46 -1.58 -9.57
CA MET A 68 32.29 -1.87 -8.14
C MET A 68 33.50 -1.39 -7.31
N SER A 69 34.70 -1.42 -7.89
CA SER A 69 35.94 -0.96 -7.26
C SER A 69 36.10 0.55 -7.25
N GLU A 70 35.40 1.27 -8.13
CA GLU A 70 35.46 2.72 -8.24
C GLU A 70 34.43 3.38 -7.30
N ASP A 71 33.15 2.96 -7.40
CA ASP A 71 32.07 3.41 -6.51
C ASP A 71 31.06 2.26 -6.30
N PHE A 72 31.22 1.55 -5.20
CA PHE A 72 30.35 0.44 -4.82
C PHE A 72 28.89 0.87 -4.70
N ALA A 73 28.65 2.05 -4.18
CA ALA A 73 27.31 2.56 -3.93
C ALA A 73 26.57 2.88 -5.23
N GLN A 74 27.27 3.48 -6.19
CA GLN A 74 26.72 3.75 -7.52
C GLN A 74 26.58 2.47 -8.33
N TRP A 75 27.58 1.58 -8.29
CA TRP A 75 27.50 0.26 -8.90
C TRP A 75 26.25 -0.51 -8.47
N TYR A 76 25.99 -0.56 -7.17
CA TYR A 76 24.80 -1.24 -6.65
C TYR A 76 23.49 -0.65 -7.22
N THR A 77 23.39 0.67 -7.25
CA THR A 77 22.23 1.37 -7.80
C THR A 77 22.05 1.09 -9.29
N ASP A 78 23.14 1.17 -10.06
CA ASP A 78 23.14 0.91 -11.50
C ASP A 78 22.70 -0.53 -11.82
N VAL A 79 23.22 -1.51 -11.07
CA VAL A 79 22.84 -2.93 -11.23
C VAL A 79 21.34 -3.12 -10.98
N VAL A 80 20.81 -2.59 -9.88
CA VAL A 80 19.40 -2.75 -9.52
C VAL A 80 18.48 -2.10 -10.57
N VAL A 81 18.84 -0.90 -11.02
CA VAL A 81 18.05 -0.15 -12.03
C VAL A 81 18.14 -0.83 -13.40
N LYS A 82 19.34 -1.20 -13.83
CA LYS A 82 19.58 -1.81 -15.14
C LYS A 82 19.01 -3.22 -15.26
N ALA A 83 19.03 -3.99 -14.17
CA ALA A 83 18.35 -5.28 -14.09
C ALA A 83 16.81 -5.15 -14.09
N GLY A 84 16.29 -3.93 -14.04
CA GLY A 84 14.85 -3.69 -14.08
C GLY A 84 14.10 -4.13 -12.83
N LEU A 85 14.77 -4.20 -11.67
CA LEU A 85 14.15 -4.65 -10.42
C LEU A 85 13.24 -3.58 -9.81
N ILE A 86 13.55 -2.30 -10.04
CA ILE A 86 12.79 -1.17 -9.54
C ILE A 86 12.47 -0.14 -10.63
N GLY A 87 11.52 0.75 -10.32
CA GLY A 87 11.24 1.99 -11.04
C GLY A 87 11.09 3.15 -10.07
N TYR A 88 11.63 4.32 -10.42
CA TYR A 88 11.39 5.53 -9.65
C TYR A 88 9.97 6.03 -9.87
N THR A 89 9.32 6.51 -8.80
CA THR A 89 7.98 7.06 -8.84
C THR A 89 7.98 8.58 -8.75
N SER A 90 6.81 9.21 -8.85
CA SER A 90 6.64 10.64 -8.63
C SER A 90 6.82 11.03 -7.15
N VAL A 91 6.65 10.07 -6.23
CA VAL A 91 6.87 10.29 -4.80
C VAL A 91 8.35 10.06 -4.51
N LYS A 92 9.05 11.14 -4.17
CA LYS A 92 10.49 11.08 -3.90
C LYS A 92 10.80 10.11 -2.76
N GLY A 93 11.71 9.17 -3.02
CA GLY A 93 12.13 8.17 -2.03
C GLY A 93 11.25 6.93 -1.95
N CYS A 94 10.11 6.89 -2.65
CA CYS A 94 9.29 5.71 -2.84
C CYS A 94 9.56 5.10 -4.22
N MET A 95 9.77 3.81 -4.28
CA MET A 95 10.15 3.10 -5.51
C MET A 95 9.12 2.01 -5.82
N ALA A 96 8.76 1.89 -7.10
CA ALA A 96 7.97 0.77 -7.56
C ALA A 96 8.87 -0.46 -7.68
N LEU A 97 8.51 -1.54 -7.00
CA LEU A 97 9.10 -2.85 -7.26
C LEU A 97 8.52 -3.38 -8.56
N LYS A 98 9.37 -3.70 -9.53
CA LYS A 98 8.96 -4.30 -10.79
C LYS A 98 8.79 -5.82 -10.62
N PRO A 99 8.15 -6.53 -11.55
CA PRO A 99 7.84 -7.95 -11.39
C PRO A 99 9.02 -8.81 -10.93
N ALA A 100 10.20 -8.64 -11.53
CA ALA A 100 11.39 -9.41 -11.14
C ALA A 100 11.89 -9.06 -9.72
N GLY A 101 11.82 -7.79 -9.33
CA GLY A 101 12.15 -7.35 -7.96
C GLY A 101 11.12 -7.81 -6.94
N TYR A 102 9.84 -7.79 -7.31
CA TYR A 102 8.76 -8.22 -6.44
C TYR A 102 8.75 -9.75 -6.26
N ALA A 103 9.08 -10.52 -7.30
CA ALA A 103 9.21 -11.98 -7.21
C ALA A 103 10.26 -12.42 -6.20
N ILE A 104 11.34 -11.65 -6.00
CA ILE A 104 12.31 -11.91 -4.92
C ILE A 104 11.63 -11.81 -3.56
N TRP A 105 10.83 -10.76 -3.37
CA TRP A 105 10.05 -10.58 -2.14
C TRP A 105 9.04 -11.71 -1.91
N GLU A 106 8.28 -12.09 -2.93
CA GLU A 106 7.30 -13.19 -2.84
C GLU A 106 7.97 -14.50 -2.41
N ASN A 107 9.14 -14.81 -2.97
CA ASN A 107 9.91 -16.00 -2.59
C ASN A 107 10.39 -15.93 -1.14
N ILE A 108 10.90 -14.78 -0.69
CA ILE A 108 11.31 -14.57 0.70
C ILE A 108 10.12 -14.76 1.63
N GLN A 109 9.00 -14.12 1.31
CA GLN A 109 7.77 -14.21 2.10
C GLN A 109 7.28 -15.65 2.19
N HIS A 110 7.20 -16.36 1.05
CA HIS A 110 6.75 -17.74 1.00
C HIS A 110 7.60 -18.68 1.88
N GLU A 111 8.92 -18.60 1.73
CA GLU A 111 9.83 -19.46 2.47
C GLU A 111 9.88 -19.17 3.98
N LEU A 112 9.84 -17.89 4.37
CA LEU A 112 9.86 -17.51 5.77
C LEU A 112 8.50 -17.75 6.44
N ASP A 113 7.39 -17.43 5.78
CA ASP A 113 6.04 -17.61 6.34
C ASP A 113 5.78 -19.07 6.71
N LYS A 114 6.21 -20.00 5.85
CA LYS A 114 6.13 -21.42 6.12
C LYS A 114 6.87 -21.79 7.43
N ARG A 115 8.11 -21.29 7.57
CA ARG A 115 8.94 -21.57 8.77
C ARG A 115 8.38 -20.94 10.03
N PHE A 116 7.81 -19.73 9.94
CA PHE A 116 7.13 -19.10 11.06
C PHE A 116 5.93 -19.93 11.53
N LYS A 117 5.12 -20.42 10.60
CA LYS A 117 3.96 -21.27 10.91
C LYS A 117 4.38 -22.61 11.55
N GLU A 118 5.51 -23.19 11.14
CA GLU A 118 6.08 -24.39 11.77
C GLU A 118 6.46 -24.16 13.24
N THR A 119 6.72 -22.92 13.65
CA THR A 119 6.99 -22.54 15.05
C THR A 119 5.75 -22.09 15.82
N GLY A 120 4.56 -22.19 15.23
CA GLY A 120 3.30 -21.81 15.86
C GLY A 120 2.96 -20.32 15.72
N VAL A 121 3.67 -19.57 14.89
CA VAL A 121 3.38 -18.16 14.63
C VAL A 121 2.15 -18.04 13.76
N GLU A 122 1.24 -17.13 14.14
CA GLU A 122 0.02 -16.81 13.40
C GLU A 122 0.13 -15.45 12.72
N ASN A 123 -0.30 -15.38 11.46
CA ASN A 123 -0.32 -14.11 10.74
C ASN A 123 -1.55 -13.30 11.13
N VAL A 124 -1.32 -12.02 11.41
CA VAL A 124 -2.35 -11.02 11.70
C VAL A 124 -2.20 -9.81 10.78
N TYR A 125 -3.14 -8.90 10.83
CA TYR A 125 -3.05 -7.61 10.15
C TYR A 125 -3.55 -6.51 11.08
N LEU A 126 -2.67 -5.58 11.43
CA LEU A 126 -3.01 -4.38 12.18
C LEU A 126 -3.15 -3.17 11.24
N PRO A 127 -3.96 -2.16 11.62
CA PRO A 127 -4.17 -0.97 10.81
C PRO A 127 -2.89 -0.23 10.44
N MET A 128 -2.93 0.47 9.30
CA MET A 128 -1.81 1.29 8.83
C MET A 128 -1.62 2.57 9.65
N PHE A 129 -2.69 3.12 10.19
CA PHE A 129 -2.69 4.40 10.88
C PHE A 129 -2.56 4.22 12.38
N ILE A 130 -1.70 5.03 12.99
CA ILE A 130 -1.47 5.08 14.43
C ILE A 130 -1.84 6.49 14.91
N PRO A 131 -2.71 6.62 15.92
CA PRO A 131 -3.00 7.91 16.55
C PRO A 131 -1.75 8.53 17.15
N GLU A 132 -1.63 9.86 17.10
CA GLU A 132 -0.49 10.57 17.67
C GLU A 132 -0.34 10.29 19.17
N SER A 133 -1.46 10.28 19.89
CA SER A 133 -1.51 9.97 21.33
C SER A 133 -0.87 8.61 21.67
N LEU A 134 -1.06 7.60 20.83
CA LEU A 134 -0.50 6.29 21.04
C LEU A 134 1.03 6.28 20.86
N LEU A 135 1.55 7.11 19.94
CA LEU A 135 3.00 7.25 19.74
C LEU A 135 3.67 8.05 20.87
N GLU A 136 2.94 8.97 21.52
CA GLU A 136 3.47 9.77 22.62
C GLU A 136 3.76 8.91 23.84
N VAL A 137 2.94 7.90 24.10
CA VAL A 137 3.17 6.93 25.18
C VAL A 137 4.50 6.19 25.01
N GLU A 138 4.93 5.97 23.77
CA GLU A 138 6.16 5.24 23.46
C GLU A 138 7.43 6.11 23.58
N LYS A 139 7.32 7.42 23.37
CA LYS A 139 8.46 8.35 23.49
C LYS A 139 9.14 8.29 24.84
N ASP A 140 8.36 8.03 25.89
CA ASP A 140 8.86 7.94 27.26
C ASP A 140 9.63 6.62 27.55
N HIS A 141 9.50 5.65 26.66
CA HIS A 141 10.10 4.31 26.81
C HIS A 141 11.24 4.01 25.85
N VAL A 142 11.40 4.77 24.78
CA VAL A 142 12.40 4.54 23.73
C VAL A 142 13.30 5.76 23.56
N GLU A 143 14.38 5.82 24.34
CA GLU A 143 15.45 6.79 24.11
C GLU A 143 16.07 6.55 22.71
N GLY A 144 15.90 7.52 21.82
CA GLY A 144 16.62 7.59 20.55
C GLY A 144 15.87 7.13 19.29
N PHE A 145 14.66 6.65 19.37
CA PHE A 145 13.86 6.29 18.20
C PHE A 145 12.70 7.27 17.99
N ALA A 146 12.99 8.43 17.39
CA ALA A 146 11.94 9.27 16.79
C ALA A 146 12.08 9.17 15.27
N PRO A 147 11.49 8.16 14.62
CA PRO A 147 11.51 8.11 13.16
C PRO A 147 10.79 9.34 12.62
N GLU A 148 11.36 9.98 11.61
CA GLU A 148 10.60 10.96 10.85
C GLU A 148 9.40 10.22 10.24
N VAL A 149 8.19 10.53 10.70
CA VAL A 149 6.94 9.86 10.28
C VAL A 149 6.18 10.69 9.25
N ALA A 150 5.35 10.02 8.46
CA ALA A 150 4.40 10.66 7.58
C ALA A 150 3.08 10.91 8.34
N TRP A 151 2.65 12.17 8.42
CA TRP A 151 1.43 12.56 9.12
C TRP A 151 0.24 12.68 8.20
N VAL A 152 -0.89 12.12 8.62
CA VAL A 152 -2.20 12.30 8.00
C VAL A 152 -2.99 13.26 8.88
N THR A 153 -3.36 14.41 8.32
CA THR A 153 -4.01 15.51 9.01
C THR A 153 -5.45 15.75 8.58
N HIS A 154 -5.88 15.09 7.48
CA HIS A 154 -7.22 15.25 6.93
C HIS A 154 -7.79 13.89 6.55
N GLY A 155 -9.09 13.67 6.79
CA GLY A 155 -9.89 12.60 6.26
C GLY A 155 -10.84 13.17 5.18
N GLY A 156 -10.53 12.92 3.90
CA GLY A 156 -11.21 13.62 2.81
C GLY A 156 -10.86 15.11 2.80
N SER A 157 -11.86 15.99 2.92
CA SER A 157 -11.71 17.45 3.01
C SER A 157 -11.69 17.97 4.46
N GLU A 158 -11.99 17.14 5.44
CA GLU A 158 -12.12 17.53 6.83
C GLU A 158 -10.79 17.32 7.58
N LYS A 159 -10.44 18.28 8.41
CA LYS A 159 -9.29 18.16 9.30
C LYS A 159 -9.62 17.16 10.41
N LEU A 160 -8.71 16.23 10.65
CA LEU A 160 -8.84 15.30 11.77
C LEU A 160 -8.67 16.02 13.11
N GLU A 161 -9.43 15.62 14.11
CA GLU A 161 -9.29 16.13 15.49
C GLU A 161 -7.90 15.77 16.05
N GLU A 162 -7.44 14.55 15.77
CA GLU A 162 -6.13 14.05 16.12
C GLU A 162 -5.37 13.64 14.86
N ARG A 163 -4.08 13.95 14.77
CA ARG A 163 -3.22 13.50 13.67
C ARG A 163 -3.00 12.00 13.75
N LEU A 164 -2.95 11.37 12.58
CA LEU A 164 -2.55 9.97 12.48
C LEU A 164 -1.19 9.89 11.81
N CYS A 165 -0.33 9.00 12.24
CA CYS A 165 0.87 8.69 11.48
C CYS A 165 0.65 7.44 10.62
N VAL A 166 1.30 7.40 9.47
CA VAL A 166 1.46 6.16 8.71
C VAL A 166 2.53 5.34 9.42
N ARG A 167 2.21 4.12 9.81
CA ARG A 167 3.06 3.27 10.67
C ARG A 167 4.52 3.22 10.22
N PRO A 168 5.47 3.61 11.07
CA PRO A 168 6.90 3.36 10.86
C PRO A 168 7.32 1.98 11.39
N THR A 169 6.54 1.44 12.29
CA THR A 169 6.53 0.12 12.93
C THR A 169 5.16 -0.06 13.58
N SER A 170 4.77 -1.23 14.00
CA SER A 170 3.46 -1.49 14.62
C SER A 170 3.53 -1.91 16.09
N GLU A 171 4.65 -1.73 16.76
CA GLU A 171 4.85 -2.14 18.16
C GLU A 171 3.76 -1.60 19.09
N THR A 172 3.47 -0.30 19.02
CA THR A 172 2.40 0.32 19.83
C THR A 172 1.04 -0.31 19.59
N LEU A 173 0.69 -0.59 18.33
CA LEU A 173 -0.58 -1.25 17.98
C LEU A 173 -0.62 -2.70 18.49
N PHE A 174 0.51 -3.42 18.43
CA PHE A 174 0.60 -4.76 19.00
C PHE A 174 0.43 -4.73 20.52
N CYS A 175 1.09 -3.78 21.21
CA CYS A 175 0.96 -3.61 22.65
C CYS A 175 -0.49 -3.31 23.06
N GLU A 176 -1.15 -2.37 22.37
CA GLU A 176 -2.57 -2.06 22.59
C GLU A 176 -3.45 -3.30 22.34
N HIS A 177 -3.23 -3.99 21.23
CA HIS A 177 -3.99 -5.20 20.90
C HIS A 177 -3.80 -6.29 21.97
N TYR A 178 -2.56 -6.55 22.40
CA TYR A 178 -2.29 -7.53 23.44
C TYR A 178 -2.91 -7.16 24.78
N ALA A 179 -2.87 -5.89 25.16
CA ALA A 179 -3.53 -5.42 26.37
C ALA A 179 -5.04 -5.70 26.38
N ASN A 180 -5.66 -5.70 25.19
CA ASN A 180 -7.08 -5.96 25.02
C ASN A 180 -7.45 -7.46 25.00
N ILE A 181 -6.51 -8.38 24.70
CA ILE A 181 -6.82 -9.80 24.50
C ILE A 181 -6.15 -10.72 25.51
N VAL A 182 -5.17 -10.25 26.28
CA VAL A 182 -4.46 -11.05 27.28
C VAL A 182 -4.97 -10.66 28.67
N HIS A 183 -5.74 -11.55 29.27
CA HIS A 183 -6.34 -11.33 30.58
C HIS A 183 -5.75 -12.24 31.66
N SER A 184 -5.05 -13.29 31.25
CA SER A 184 -4.40 -14.22 32.15
C SER A 184 -3.19 -14.91 31.50
N TYR A 185 -2.33 -15.55 32.34
CA TYR A 185 -1.22 -16.35 31.84
C TYR A 185 -1.64 -17.50 30.91
N ARG A 186 -2.91 -17.92 30.97
CA ARG A 186 -3.45 -18.98 30.10
C ARG A 186 -3.66 -18.51 28.65
N ASP A 187 -3.67 -17.21 28.41
CA ASP A 187 -3.77 -16.62 27.07
C ASP A 187 -2.42 -16.59 26.36
N LEU A 188 -1.35 -16.91 27.07
CA LEU A 188 0.03 -16.88 26.60
C LEU A 188 0.52 -18.29 26.19
N PRO A 189 1.50 -18.38 25.30
CA PRO A 189 2.10 -17.28 24.56
C PRO A 189 1.21 -16.79 23.40
N LYS A 190 1.44 -15.55 22.96
CA LYS A 190 0.95 -15.05 21.66
C LYS A 190 2.14 -14.83 20.75
N LEU A 191 2.10 -15.42 19.55
CA LEU A 191 3.18 -15.38 18.58
C LEU A 191 2.58 -14.84 17.26
N TYR A 192 2.56 -13.53 17.11
CA TYR A 192 1.95 -12.89 15.94
C TYR A 192 2.99 -12.30 15.01
N ASN A 193 2.69 -12.38 13.73
CA ASN A 193 3.46 -11.84 12.64
C ASN A 193 2.57 -11.10 11.66
N GLN A 194 3.08 -10.03 11.04
CA GLN A 194 2.42 -9.43 9.90
C GLN A 194 3.40 -9.11 8.76
N TRP A 195 2.90 -9.30 7.53
CA TRP A 195 3.56 -8.93 6.29
C TRP A 195 2.93 -7.65 5.76
N VAL A 196 3.65 -6.55 5.85
CA VAL A 196 3.09 -5.22 5.56
C VAL A 196 4.12 -4.29 4.97
N SER A 197 3.67 -3.11 4.49
CA SER A 197 4.53 -1.97 4.24
C SER A 197 4.57 -1.04 5.45
N VAL A 198 5.71 -0.36 5.63
CA VAL A 198 5.90 0.72 6.59
C VAL A 198 6.49 1.94 5.93
N VAL A 199 6.32 3.10 6.56
CA VAL A 199 6.80 4.38 6.04
C VAL A 199 7.71 5.05 7.07
N ARG A 200 8.97 5.27 6.66
CA ARG A 200 9.96 6.06 7.40
C ARG A 200 10.43 7.19 6.53
N TRP A 201 10.21 8.44 6.97
CA TRP A 201 10.45 9.63 6.12
C TRP A 201 11.92 9.97 6.01
N GLU A 202 12.68 9.04 5.42
CA GLU A 202 14.12 9.10 5.29
C GLU A 202 14.58 10.25 4.36
N LYS A 203 15.64 10.95 4.76
CA LYS A 203 16.25 12.02 3.96
C LYS A 203 17.02 11.49 2.76
N THR A 204 17.76 10.40 2.97
CA THR A 204 18.58 9.75 1.95
C THR A 204 18.02 8.37 1.65
N THR A 205 17.76 8.06 0.39
CA THR A 205 17.18 6.80 -0.03
C THR A 205 18.06 6.07 -1.04
N ARG A 206 18.04 4.72 -0.98
CA ARG A 206 18.72 3.83 -1.91
C ARG A 206 17.86 2.59 -2.17
N PRO A 207 17.76 2.10 -3.41
CA PRO A 207 16.94 0.93 -3.76
C PRO A 207 17.20 -0.25 -2.83
N PHE A 208 16.15 -0.90 -2.35
CA PHE A 208 16.10 -2.03 -1.41
C PHE A 208 16.75 -1.80 -0.04
N LEU A 209 17.76 -0.97 0.07
CA LEU A 209 18.50 -0.75 1.31
C LEU A 209 17.86 0.30 2.22
N ARG A 210 17.29 1.35 1.60
CA ARG A 210 16.65 2.45 2.34
C ARG A 210 15.68 3.19 1.43
N SER A 211 14.39 3.02 1.63
CA SER A 211 13.32 3.76 0.95
C SER A 211 12.33 4.30 1.97
N ARG A 212 11.55 5.30 1.59
CA ARG A 212 10.55 5.89 2.48
C ARG A 212 9.41 4.93 2.77
N GLU A 213 9.02 4.13 1.79
CA GLU A 213 8.10 3.03 1.93
C GLU A 213 8.81 1.75 1.54
N PHE A 214 8.66 0.71 2.33
CA PHE A 214 9.23 -0.60 2.05
C PHE A 214 8.39 -1.71 2.66
N LEU A 215 8.48 -2.87 2.05
CA LEU A 215 7.87 -4.10 2.52
C LEU A 215 8.78 -4.72 3.57
N TRP A 216 8.18 -5.25 4.61
CA TRP A 216 8.89 -5.98 5.64
C TRP A 216 8.02 -7.06 6.30
N GLN A 217 8.60 -7.76 7.21
CA GLN A 217 7.96 -8.63 8.18
C GLN A 217 8.24 -8.04 9.57
N GLU A 218 7.22 -8.02 10.41
CA GLU A 218 7.39 -7.76 11.83
C GLU A 218 6.65 -8.81 12.64
N GLY A 219 7.36 -9.40 13.59
CA GLY A 219 6.81 -10.38 14.53
C GLY A 219 6.92 -9.85 15.94
N HIS A 220 5.80 -9.86 16.65
CA HIS A 220 5.73 -9.47 18.04
C HIS A 220 5.19 -10.64 18.86
N THR A 221 5.88 -10.96 19.94
CA THR A 221 5.53 -12.09 20.78
C THR A 221 5.43 -11.67 22.24
N ILE A 222 4.50 -12.29 22.96
CA ILE A 222 4.31 -12.08 24.39
C ILE A 222 4.26 -13.43 25.10
N HIS A 223 4.99 -13.54 26.16
CA HIS A 223 5.22 -14.76 26.93
C HIS A 223 4.90 -14.56 28.42
N ALA A 224 4.78 -15.66 29.17
CA ALA A 224 4.67 -15.66 30.63
C ALA A 224 5.99 -15.33 31.29
#